data_987d963fb8e4599a74b07aee85339ebd
#
_entry.id   987d963fb8e4599a74b07aee85339ebd
#
_cell.length_a   1.000
_cell.length_b   1.000
_cell.length_c   1.000
_cell.angle_alpha   90.00
_cell.angle_beta   90.00
_cell.angle_gamma   90.00
#
_symmetry.space_group_name_H-M   'P 1'
#
loop_
_entity.id
_entity.type
_entity.pdbx_description
1 polymer ?
#
loop_
_entity_poly.entity_id
_entity_poly.type
_entity_poly.pdbx_seq_one_letter_code
_entity_poly.pdbx_strand_id
1 'polypeptide(L)'
;MMGKKGLRSAVLYAAAAALALCVYPENELSVQVSSAQADTARVLLPGGQAVGVALKTQGVLVISRMSRQEIKTPLRVGDVILRVQGHEVLSAQELARQIHETNADSVELSVLRAGREISLKAAAPVSSQDGRRRLGVWVRDSTAGVGTLSYIDPKTRAYGALGHAIVDGDTGDMLSVKDGAILEADVIGVSKGEIGRAGELKGSFLKEGRQIGTLCLNSVYGIYGTMEKTP
;
A
#
# COMPACT_ATOMS: atom_id res chain seq x y z
N MET A 1 -52.86 -26.09 58.33
CA MET A 1 -53.02 -24.72 58.84
C MET A 1 -51.65 -24.26 59.36
N MET A 2 -50.87 -23.55 58.54
CA MET A 2 -49.65 -22.92 58.97
C MET A 2 -50.02 -21.66 59.80
N GLY A 3 -49.62 -21.64 61.06
CA GLY A 3 -49.96 -20.58 62.01
C GLY A 3 -49.34 -19.26 61.61
N LYS A 4 -50.01 -18.14 61.87
CA LYS A 4 -49.64 -16.74 61.62
C LYS A 4 -48.22 -16.34 62.05
N LYS A 5 -47.56 -17.12 62.96
CA LYS A 5 -46.20 -16.93 63.42
C LYS A 5 -45.13 -17.36 62.38
N GLY A 6 -45.41 -18.45 61.64
CA GLY A 6 -44.47 -18.92 60.58
C GLY A 6 -44.38 -17.98 59.37
N LEU A 7 -45.48 -17.31 59.03
CA LEU A 7 -45.51 -16.37 57.90
C LEU A 7 -44.76 -15.08 58.20
N ARG A 8 -44.76 -14.59 59.45
CA ARG A 8 -44.00 -13.40 59.85
C ARG A 8 -42.47 -13.65 59.86
N SER A 9 -42.03 -14.84 60.30
CA SER A 9 -40.63 -15.22 60.23
C SER A 9 -40.15 -15.34 58.77
N ALA A 10 -40.91 -15.96 57.88
CA ALA A 10 -40.53 -16.10 56.45
C ALA A 10 -40.41 -14.75 55.75
N VAL A 11 -41.30 -13.79 56.06
CA VAL A 11 -41.22 -12.43 55.52
C VAL A 11 -40.04 -11.66 56.01
N LEU A 12 -39.64 -11.83 57.31
CA LEU A 12 -38.43 -11.18 57.84
C LEU A 12 -37.13 -11.74 57.21
N TYR A 13 -37.05 -13.04 56.99
CA TYR A 13 -35.90 -13.64 56.34
C TYR A 13 -35.81 -13.26 54.83
N ALA A 14 -36.93 -13.13 54.14
CA ALA A 14 -36.96 -12.66 52.79
C ALA A 14 -36.53 -11.17 52.65
N ALA A 15 -36.97 -10.32 53.60
CA ALA A 15 -36.56 -8.92 53.65
C ALA A 15 -35.06 -8.76 54.00
N ALA A 16 -34.50 -9.56 54.91
CA ALA A 16 -33.10 -9.57 55.22
C ALA A 16 -32.23 -10.08 54.05
N ALA A 17 -32.68 -11.09 53.29
CA ALA A 17 -32.00 -11.56 52.11
C ALA A 17 -32.04 -10.53 50.98
N ALA A 18 -33.14 -9.77 50.82
CA ALA A 18 -33.22 -8.70 49.82
C ALA A 18 -32.33 -7.50 50.15
N LEU A 19 -32.13 -7.16 51.42
CA LEU A 19 -31.16 -6.11 51.84
C LEU A 19 -29.70 -6.56 51.67
N ALA A 20 -29.41 -7.84 51.85
CA ALA A 20 -28.03 -8.36 51.64
C ALA A 20 -27.62 -8.41 50.19
N LEU A 21 -28.58 -8.44 49.24
CA LEU A 21 -28.30 -8.40 47.78
C LEU A 21 -28.11 -6.99 47.24
N CYS A 22 -28.36 -5.93 48.03
CA CYS A 22 -28.15 -4.54 47.62
C CYS A 22 -26.79 -3.96 48.02
N VAL A 23 -25.94 -4.70 48.75
CA VAL A 23 -24.57 -4.33 49.02
C VAL A 23 -23.70 -4.98 47.90
N TYR A 24 -23.82 -4.50 46.68
CA TYR A 24 -22.75 -4.70 45.73
C TYR A 24 -21.54 -3.90 46.21
N PRO A 25 -20.37 -4.52 46.40
CA PRO A 25 -19.16 -3.72 46.51
C PRO A 25 -19.09 -2.93 45.21
N GLU A 26 -19.05 -1.62 45.30
CA GLU A 26 -18.61 -0.79 44.20
C GLU A 26 -17.18 -1.28 43.88
N ASN A 27 -17.06 -2.21 42.95
CA ASN A 27 -15.83 -2.39 42.25
C ASN A 27 -15.62 -1.03 41.55
N GLU A 28 -14.93 -0.15 42.26
CA GLU A 28 -14.26 0.93 41.57
C GLU A 28 -13.42 0.26 40.48
N LEU A 29 -13.96 0.25 39.23
CA LEU A 29 -13.12 0.13 38.06
C LEU A 29 -12.19 1.33 38.15
N SER A 30 -11.08 1.17 38.88
CA SER A 30 -9.92 2.02 38.75
C SER A 30 -9.47 1.81 37.31
N VAL A 31 -10.00 2.62 36.39
CA VAL A 31 -9.38 2.84 35.10
C VAL A 31 -8.00 3.38 35.46
N GLN A 32 -7.04 2.47 35.51
CA GLN A 32 -5.65 2.86 35.46
C GLN A 32 -5.50 3.54 34.10
N VAL A 33 -5.66 4.85 34.10
CA VAL A 33 -5.15 5.70 33.06
C VAL A 33 -3.64 5.46 33.13
N SER A 34 -3.18 4.47 32.37
CA SER A 34 -1.77 4.35 32.06
C SER A 34 -1.40 5.75 31.57
N SER A 35 -0.66 6.48 32.38
CA SER A 35 -0.03 7.72 31.92
C SER A 35 0.72 7.31 30.66
N ALA A 36 0.18 7.71 29.50
CA ALA A 36 0.92 7.61 28.26
C ALA A 36 2.23 8.33 28.58
N GLN A 37 3.27 7.54 28.73
CA GLN A 37 4.60 8.06 28.98
C GLN A 37 4.83 9.03 27.83
N ALA A 38 4.92 10.31 28.14
CA ALA A 38 5.09 11.36 27.15
C ALA A 38 6.29 10.93 26.30
N ASP A 39 5.99 10.51 25.08
CA ASP A 39 7.00 10.04 24.14
C ASP A 39 8.01 11.18 24.06
N THR A 40 9.24 10.90 24.39
CA THR A 40 10.31 11.90 24.47
C THR A 40 10.27 12.67 23.15
N ALA A 41 10.09 13.98 23.23
CA ALA A 41 9.91 14.87 22.09
C ALA A 41 10.83 14.45 20.92
N ARG A 42 10.24 13.99 19.84
CA ARG A 42 10.99 13.48 18.70
C ARG A 42 11.53 14.67 17.92
N VAL A 43 12.83 14.75 17.81
CA VAL A 43 13.49 15.80 17.01
C VAL A 43 13.54 15.33 15.57
N LEU A 44 13.00 16.12 14.65
CA LEU A 44 13.04 15.87 13.21
C LEU A 44 13.79 17.01 12.53
N LEU A 45 14.60 16.69 11.55
CA LEU A 45 15.22 17.66 10.66
C LEU A 45 14.22 17.98 9.53
N PRO A 46 13.86 19.25 9.30
CA PRO A 46 13.01 19.60 8.17
C PRO A 46 13.74 19.33 6.85
N GLY A 47 13.01 18.80 5.87
CA GLY A 47 13.48 18.61 4.51
C GLY A 47 13.29 19.86 3.64
N GLY A 48 12.86 19.66 2.41
CA GLY A 48 12.66 20.70 1.40
C GLY A 48 13.47 20.43 0.12
N GLN A 49 14.38 19.47 0.18
CA GLN A 49 15.21 19.10 -0.98
C GLN A 49 14.37 18.31 -1.99
N ALA A 50 14.63 18.54 -3.29
CA ALA A 50 14.13 17.70 -4.35
C ALA A 50 14.82 16.33 -4.27
N VAL A 51 14.04 15.27 -4.46
CA VAL A 51 14.54 13.90 -4.50
C VAL A 51 13.91 13.17 -5.68
N GLY A 52 14.70 12.32 -6.33
CA GLY A 52 14.23 11.33 -7.28
C GLY A 52 13.59 10.16 -6.50
N VAL A 53 12.48 9.67 -6.98
CA VAL A 53 11.80 8.50 -6.43
C VAL A 53 11.70 7.46 -7.53
N ALA A 54 12.25 6.29 -7.30
CA ALA A 54 12.08 5.13 -8.15
C ALA A 54 11.39 4.02 -7.36
N LEU A 55 10.30 3.47 -7.90
CA LEU A 55 9.49 2.46 -7.25
C LEU A 55 9.26 1.29 -8.20
N LYS A 56 9.47 0.07 -7.70
CA LYS A 56 9.04 -1.18 -8.33
C LYS A 56 7.80 -1.70 -7.62
N THR A 57 6.80 -2.06 -8.39
CA THR A 57 5.54 -2.58 -7.85
C THR A 57 5.67 -4.05 -7.45
N GLN A 58 4.82 -4.48 -6.54
CA GLN A 58 4.64 -5.91 -6.28
C GLN A 58 3.79 -6.50 -7.41
N GLY A 59 4.43 -7.27 -8.30
CA GLY A 59 3.78 -7.77 -9.53
C GLY A 59 3.72 -6.73 -10.64
N VAL A 60 2.93 -7.01 -11.66
CA VAL A 60 2.88 -6.23 -12.91
C VAL A 60 1.48 -5.68 -13.13
N LEU A 61 1.33 -4.35 -13.09
CA LEU A 61 0.05 -3.65 -13.20
C LEU A 61 -0.45 -3.60 -14.64
N VAL A 62 -1.70 -3.96 -14.87
CA VAL A 62 -2.39 -3.81 -16.16
C VAL A 62 -2.89 -2.37 -16.29
N ILE A 63 -2.33 -1.60 -17.23
CA ILE A 63 -2.64 -0.18 -17.43
C ILE A 63 -3.62 0.07 -18.58
N SER A 64 -3.63 -0.80 -19.61
CA SER A 64 -4.62 -0.69 -20.68
C SER A 64 -4.77 -2.00 -21.46
N ARG A 65 -5.82 -2.09 -22.28
CA ARG A 65 -6.02 -3.19 -23.23
C ARG A 65 -5.50 -2.80 -24.61
N MET A 66 -4.96 -3.77 -25.34
CA MET A 66 -4.55 -3.55 -26.74
C MET A 66 -5.78 -3.53 -27.64
N SER A 67 -6.12 -2.37 -28.20
CA SER A 67 -7.33 -2.15 -29.01
C SER A 67 -7.29 -2.79 -30.41
N ARG A 68 -6.13 -3.23 -30.91
CA ARG A 68 -5.95 -3.80 -32.25
C ARG A 68 -5.85 -5.32 -32.31
N GLN A 69 -5.92 -6.01 -31.20
CA GLN A 69 -5.86 -7.47 -31.16
C GLN A 69 -7.19 -8.02 -30.64
N GLU A 70 -7.80 -8.92 -31.40
CA GLU A 70 -9.02 -9.66 -31.04
C GLU A 70 -8.80 -10.64 -29.86
N ILE A 71 -7.77 -10.39 -29.02
CA ILE A 71 -7.48 -11.22 -27.86
C ILE A 71 -8.50 -10.92 -26.77
N LYS A 72 -9.47 -11.83 -26.63
CA LYS A 72 -10.41 -11.79 -25.50
C LYS A 72 -9.65 -12.11 -24.22
N THR A 73 -9.27 -11.09 -23.48
CA THR A 73 -8.60 -11.26 -22.18
C THR A 73 -9.57 -11.03 -21.01
N PRO A 74 -9.54 -11.88 -19.97
CA PRO A 74 -10.30 -11.66 -18.73
C PRO A 74 -9.67 -10.59 -17.83
N LEU A 75 -8.43 -10.14 -18.16
CA LEU A 75 -7.73 -9.09 -17.45
C LEU A 75 -8.45 -7.75 -17.57
N ARG A 76 -8.38 -6.96 -16.52
CA ARG A 76 -8.95 -5.61 -16.41
C ARG A 76 -7.85 -4.62 -16.11
N VAL A 77 -8.06 -3.38 -16.49
CA VAL A 77 -7.22 -2.25 -16.03
C VAL A 77 -7.30 -2.18 -14.51
N GLY A 78 -6.16 -2.02 -13.85
CA GLY A 78 -6.03 -2.07 -12.39
C GLY A 78 -5.73 -3.47 -11.81
N ASP A 79 -5.78 -4.54 -12.61
CA ASP A 79 -5.30 -5.86 -12.16
C ASP A 79 -3.78 -5.84 -11.98
N VAL A 80 -3.29 -6.43 -10.90
CA VAL A 80 -1.85 -6.66 -10.71
C VAL A 80 -1.56 -8.14 -10.90
N ILE A 81 -0.80 -8.50 -11.92
CA ILE A 81 -0.40 -9.88 -12.21
C ILE A 81 0.72 -10.25 -11.24
N LEU A 82 0.46 -11.24 -10.38
CA LEU A 82 1.39 -11.72 -9.36
C LEU A 82 2.15 -12.96 -9.79
N ARG A 83 1.46 -13.89 -10.48
CA ARG A 83 2.03 -15.18 -10.92
C ARG A 83 1.52 -15.60 -12.28
N VAL A 84 2.36 -16.34 -13.00
CA VAL A 84 2.03 -17.07 -14.23
C VAL A 84 2.36 -18.53 -13.99
N GLN A 85 1.38 -19.43 -14.18
CA GLN A 85 1.55 -20.88 -13.96
C GLN A 85 2.17 -21.21 -12.57
N GLY A 86 1.80 -20.45 -11.54
CA GLY A 86 2.31 -20.58 -10.18
C GLY A 86 3.67 -19.91 -9.92
N HIS A 87 4.39 -19.46 -10.93
CA HIS A 87 5.68 -18.76 -10.80
C HIS A 87 5.48 -17.27 -10.62
N GLU A 88 6.16 -16.67 -9.64
CA GLU A 88 6.09 -15.21 -9.41
C GLU A 88 6.57 -14.42 -10.62
N VAL A 89 5.96 -13.25 -10.80
CA VAL A 89 6.31 -12.29 -11.83
C VAL A 89 6.76 -11.00 -11.18
N LEU A 90 8.02 -10.63 -11.42
CA LEU A 90 8.66 -9.49 -10.77
C LEU A 90 8.83 -8.28 -11.70
N SER A 91 8.68 -8.49 -13.02
CA SER A 91 8.81 -7.45 -14.02
C SER A 91 7.98 -7.73 -15.27
N ALA A 92 7.70 -6.69 -16.05
CA ALA A 92 7.03 -6.83 -17.35
C ALA A 92 7.83 -7.70 -18.32
N GLN A 93 9.16 -7.63 -18.27
CA GLN A 93 10.04 -8.45 -19.09
C GLN A 93 9.93 -9.92 -18.70
N GLU A 94 9.91 -10.23 -17.41
CA GLU A 94 9.75 -11.59 -16.90
C GLU A 94 8.37 -12.15 -17.23
N LEU A 95 7.31 -11.35 -17.09
CA LEU A 95 5.97 -11.70 -17.52
C LEU A 95 5.96 -12.11 -19.01
N ALA A 96 6.54 -11.28 -19.86
CA ALA A 96 6.59 -11.56 -21.30
C ALA A 96 7.37 -12.85 -21.60
N ARG A 97 8.49 -13.11 -20.90
CA ARG A 97 9.29 -14.32 -21.04
C ARG A 97 8.49 -15.56 -20.61
N GLN A 98 7.92 -15.57 -19.42
CA GLN A 98 7.17 -16.70 -18.88
C GLN A 98 5.97 -17.06 -19.78
N ILE A 99 5.25 -16.05 -20.30
CA ILE A 99 4.15 -16.28 -21.24
C ILE A 99 4.64 -16.86 -22.56
N HIS A 100 5.77 -16.39 -23.08
CA HIS A 100 6.34 -16.91 -24.33
C HIS A 100 6.78 -18.37 -24.19
N GLU A 101 7.39 -18.73 -23.06
CA GLU A 101 7.92 -20.07 -22.76
C GLU A 101 6.80 -21.10 -22.47
N THR A 102 5.58 -20.67 -22.19
CA THR A 102 4.46 -21.58 -21.83
C THR A 102 3.97 -22.32 -23.04
N ASN A 103 4.40 -22.61 -24.06
CA ASN A 103 3.97 -23.43 -25.23
C ASN A 103 2.46 -23.80 -25.29
N ALA A 104 1.58 -23.03 -24.64
CA ALA A 104 0.14 -23.23 -24.56
C ALA A 104 -0.62 -21.97 -25.01
N ASP A 105 -1.79 -22.16 -25.63
CA ASP A 105 -2.64 -21.04 -26.09
C ASP A 105 -3.39 -20.33 -24.96
N SER A 106 -3.25 -20.83 -23.75
CA SER A 106 -3.78 -20.19 -22.53
C SER A 106 -2.88 -20.43 -21.35
N VAL A 107 -2.85 -19.45 -20.45
CA VAL A 107 -2.04 -19.47 -19.20
C VAL A 107 -2.92 -19.21 -17.99
N GLU A 108 -2.57 -19.83 -16.88
CA GLU A 108 -3.17 -19.53 -15.59
C GLU A 108 -2.41 -18.37 -14.96
N LEU A 109 -3.16 -17.36 -14.51
CA LEU A 109 -2.64 -16.15 -13.86
C LEU A 109 -3.21 -16.02 -12.46
N SER A 110 -2.36 -15.73 -11.46
CA SER A 110 -2.81 -15.18 -10.19
C SER A 110 -2.73 -13.67 -10.29
N VAL A 111 -3.85 -12.99 -10.04
CA VAL A 111 -3.94 -11.54 -10.11
C VAL A 111 -4.58 -10.97 -8.83
N LEU A 112 -4.09 -9.82 -8.40
CA LEU A 112 -4.71 -9.02 -7.36
C LEU A 112 -5.71 -8.08 -8.03
N ARG A 113 -7.00 -8.22 -7.72
CA ARG A 113 -8.10 -7.39 -8.22
C ARG A 113 -8.89 -6.83 -7.04
N ALA A 114 -8.97 -5.51 -6.91
CA ALA A 114 -9.66 -4.83 -5.83
C ALA A 114 -9.25 -5.38 -4.42
N GLY A 115 -7.95 -5.60 -4.21
CA GLY A 115 -7.39 -6.10 -2.95
C GLY A 115 -7.57 -7.61 -2.69
N ARG A 116 -8.11 -8.38 -3.67
CA ARG A 116 -8.30 -9.83 -3.54
C ARG A 116 -7.50 -10.58 -4.59
N GLU A 117 -6.76 -11.60 -4.18
CA GLU A 117 -6.07 -12.50 -5.10
C GLU A 117 -7.09 -13.47 -5.72
N ILE A 118 -7.11 -13.55 -7.05
CA ILE A 118 -7.98 -14.43 -7.83
C ILE A 118 -7.17 -15.15 -8.90
N SER A 119 -7.59 -16.37 -9.26
CA SER A 119 -7.02 -17.10 -10.39
C SER A 119 -7.83 -16.86 -11.64
N LEU A 120 -7.15 -16.60 -12.77
CA LEU A 120 -7.75 -16.36 -14.09
C LEU A 120 -7.05 -17.23 -15.13
N LYS A 121 -7.83 -17.76 -16.07
CA LYS A 121 -7.28 -18.39 -17.28
C LYS A 121 -7.37 -17.39 -18.43
N ALA A 122 -6.22 -16.96 -18.95
CA ALA A 122 -6.11 -15.98 -20.04
C ALA A 122 -5.60 -16.63 -21.31
N ALA A 123 -6.17 -16.24 -22.46
CA ALA A 123 -5.62 -16.63 -23.76
C ALA A 123 -4.27 -15.93 -23.98
N ALA A 124 -3.32 -16.68 -24.55
CA ALA A 124 -1.99 -16.19 -24.89
C ALA A 124 -1.63 -16.63 -26.34
N PRO A 125 -2.37 -16.15 -27.36
CA PRO A 125 -2.12 -16.52 -28.74
C PRO A 125 -0.75 -16.02 -29.20
N VAL A 126 -0.21 -16.69 -30.21
CA VAL A 126 1.02 -16.27 -30.88
C VAL A 126 0.70 -15.12 -31.82
N SER A 127 1.41 -14.03 -31.67
CA SER A 127 1.32 -12.87 -32.56
C SER A 127 1.93 -13.21 -33.92
N SER A 128 1.19 -12.94 -34.99
CA SER A 128 1.67 -13.11 -36.38
C SER A 128 2.79 -12.15 -36.79
N GLN A 129 3.00 -11.08 -36.03
CA GLN A 129 4.00 -10.05 -36.34
C GLN A 129 5.42 -10.46 -35.94
N ASP A 130 5.57 -11.09 -34.76
CA ASP A 130 6.88 -11.37 -34.18
C ASP A 130 6.99 -12.77 -33.55
N GLY A 131 5.96 -13.61 -33.71
CA GLY A 131 5.95 -14.97 -33.17
C GLY A 131 5.89 -15.06 -31.64
N ARG A 132 5.65 -13.96 -30.94
CA ARG A 132 5.60 -13.93 -29.48
C ARG A 132 4.17 -14.09 -28.98
N ARG A 133 4.01 -14.79 -27.86
CA ARG A 133 2.72 -14.90 -27.16
C ARG A 133 2.42 -13.61 -26.38
N ARG A 134 1.14 -13.20 -26.38
CA ARG A 134 0.70 -11.97 -25.72
C ARG A 134 -0.65 -12.13 -25.04
N LEU A 135 -0.83 -11.41 -23.91
CA LEU A 135 -2.10 -11.39 -23.16
C LEU A 135 -3.08 -10.32 -23.66
N GLY A 136 -2.69 -9.50 -24.62
CA GLY A 136 -3.52 -8.43 -25.16
C GLY A 136 -3.70 -7.22 -24.23
N VAL A 137 -2.74 -6.99 -23.35
CA VAL A 137 -2.72 -5.86 -22.39
C VAL A 137 -1.39 -5.13 -22.40
N TRP A 138 -1.43 -3.86 -22.04
CA TRP A 138 -0.26 -3.08 -21.68
C TRP A 138 -0.06 -3.14 -20.17
N VAL A 139 1.18 -3.22 -19.74
CA VAL A 139 1.53 -3.42 -18.34
C VAL A 139 2.66 -2.50 -17.90
N ARG A 140 2.73 -2.27 -16.58
CA ARG A 140 3.77 -1.48 -15.90
C ARG A 140 4.21 -2.19 -14.64
N ASP A 141 5.50 -2.19 -14.36
CA ASP A 141 6.12 -2.80 -13.17
C ASP A 141 6.92 -1.81 -12.34
N SER A 142 7.09 -0.60 -12.83
CA SER A 142 7.90 0.42 -12.16
C SER A 142 7.43 1.82 -12.53
N THR A 143 7.64 2.76 -11.63
CA THR A 143 7.43 4.17 -11.88
C THR A 143 8.58 4.98 -11.28
N ALA A 144 8.81 6.16 -11.83
CA ALA A 144 9.80 7.08 -11.31
C ALA A 144 9.33 8.52 -11.48
N GLY A 145 9.73 9.36 -10.57
CA GLY A 145 9.32 10.77 -10.53
C GLY A 145 10.22 11.59 -9.62
N VAL A 146 9.91 12.88 -9.52
CA VAL A 146 10.57 13.79 -8.59
C VAL A 146 9.60 14.20 -7.51
N GLY A 147 10.10 14.33 -6.30
CA GLY A 147 9.31 14.77 -5.16
C GLY A 147 10.11 15.62 -4.20
N THR A 148 9.52 15.94 -3.07
CA THR A 148 10.15 16.73 -2.02
C THR A 148 10.28 15.90 -0.75
N LEU A 149 11.47 15.87 -0.17
CA LEU A 149 11.72 15.33 1.15
C LEU A 149 11.04 16.23 2.18
N SER A 150 10.22 15.66 3.06
CA SER A 150 9.50 16.44 4.08
C SER A 150 10.28 16.55 5.38
N TYR A 151 10.83 15.44 5.87
CA TYR A 151 11.65 15.39 7.08
C TYR A 151 12.54 14.16 7.14
N ILE A 152 13.54 14.22 8.02
CA ILE A 152 14.40 13.09 8.40
C ILE A 152 14.50 13.03 9.93
N ASP A 153 14.40 11.84 10.48
CA ASP A 153 14.75 11.54 11.87
C ASP A 153 16.27 11.29 11.97
N PRO A 154 17.04 12.15 12.63
CA PRO A 154 18.50 12.03 12.68
C PRO A 154 18.96 10.79 13.46
N LYS A 155 18.14 10.25 14.36
CA LYS A 155 18.50 9.07 15.16
C LYS A 155 18.30 7.76 14.41
N THR A 156 17.16 7.63 13.74
CA THR A 156 16.78 6.39 13.05
C THR A 156 17.07 6.44 11.54
N ARG A 157 17.34 7.62 11.00
CA ARG A 157 17.45 7.90 9.57
C ARG A 157 16.14 7.66 8.80
N ALA A 158 15.03 7.41 9.50
CA ALA A 158 13.73 7.33 8.88
C ALA A 158 13.37 8.68 8.26
N TYR A 159 12.76 8.67 7.09
CA TYR A 159 12.29 9.87 6.42
C TYR A 159 10.82 9.76 6.03
N GLY A 160 10.18 10.92 5.82
CA GLY A 160 8.93 11.07 5.11
C GLY A 160 9.09 12.05 3.95
N ALA A 161 8.42 11.75 2.84
CA ALA A 161 8.47 12.59 1.63
C ALA A 161 7.11 12.62 0.92
N LEU A 162 6.94 13.54 0.00
CA LEU A 162 5.80 13.84 -0.87
C LEU A 162 4.59 14.45 -0.15
N GLY A 163 4.10 13.88 0.95
CA GLY A 163 2.84 14.28 1.60
C GLY A 163 1.56 13.74 0.93
N HIS A 164 1.70 12.86 -0.07
CA HIS A 164 0.64 12.14 -0.76
C HIS A 164 1.14 10.80 -1.29
N ALA A 165 0.22 9.93 -1.67
CA ALA A 165 0.58 8.64 -2.27
C ALA A 165 1.20 8.80 -3.67
N ILE A 166 2.03 7.82 -4.05
CA ILE A 166 2.36 7.58 -5.44
C ILE A 166 1.23 6.73 -6.02
N VAL A 167 0.58 7.26 -7.04
CA VAL A 167 -0.48 6.59 -7.79
C VAL A 167 -0.04 6.34 -9.23
N ASP A 168 -0.62 5.33 -9.84
CA ASP A 168 -0.46 5.10 -11.27
C ASP A 168 -1.24 6.17 -12.05
N GLY A 169 -0.59 6.81 -13.03
CA GLY A 169 -1.16 7.91 -13.79
C GLY A 169 -2.29 7.49 -14.74
N ASP A 170 -2.39 6.22 -15.11
CA ASP A 170 -3.39 5.70 -16.03
C ASP A 170 -4.62 5.16 -15.28
N THR A 171 -4.42 4.56 -14.11
CA THR A 171 -5.50 3.94 -13.32
C THR A 171 -5.95 4.77 -12.13
N GLY A 172 -5.08 5.64 -11.60
CA GLY A 172 -5.30 6.37 -10.36
C GLY A 172 -5.12 5.54 -9.09
N ASP A 173 -4.80 4.26 -9.21
CA ASP A 173 -4.62 3.36 -8.08
C ASP A 173 -3.30 3.61 -7.37
N MET A 174 -3.32 3.48 -6.04
CA MET A 174 -2.11 3.58 -5.22
C MET A 174 -1.20 2.37 -5.49
N LEU A 175 0.07 2.65 -5.79
CA LEU A 175 1.05 1.62 -6.11
C LEU A 175 1.58 0.94 -4.85
N SER A 176 1.53 -0.40 -4.84
CA SER A 176 2.18 -1.21 -3.79
C SER A 176 3.68 -1.24 -3.99
N VAL A 177 4.43 -0.97 -2.93
CA VAL A 177 5.89 -1.00 -2.97
C VAL A 177 6.38 -2.42 -2.76
N LYS A 178 7.15 -2.95 -3.70
CA LYS A 178 8.00 -4.13 -3.51
C LYS A 178 9.40 -3.71 -3.14
N ASP A 179 9.95 -2.76 -3.90
CA ASP A 179 11.27 -2.21 -3.75
C ASP A 179 11.26 -0.77 -4.25
N GLY A 180 12.05 0.08 -3.63
CA GLY A 180 12.14 1.46 -4.06
C GLY A 180 13.38 2.17 -3.54
N ALA A 181 13.78 3.19 -4.27
CA ALA A 181 14.94 3.99 -3.97
C ALA A 181 14.60 5.48 -3.97
N ILE A 182 15.25 6.20 -3.10
CA ILE A 182 15.38 7.65 -3.16
C ILE A 182 16.73 7.99 -3.76
N LEU A 183 16.71 8.84 -4.76
CA LEU A 183 17.87 9.24 -5.55
C LEU A 183 18.14 10.73 -5.39
N GLU A 184 19.38 11.15 -5.60
CA GLU A 184 19.67 12.56 -5.79
C GLU A 184 18.95 13.07 -7.04
N ALA A 185 18.35 14.25 -6.95
CA ALA A 185 17.67 14.89 -8.07
C ALA A 185 17.95 16.39 -8.11
N ASP A 186 18.10 16.89 -9.33
CA ASP A 186 18.23 18.31 -9.60
C ASP A 186 16.91 18.87 -10.17
N VAL A 187 16.51 20.06 -9.72
CA VAL A 187 15.40 20.80 -10.30
C VAL A 187 15.90 21.49 -11.58
N ILE A 188 15.42 21.04 -12.73
CA ILE A 188 15.80 21.58 -14.04
C ILE A 188 14.78 22.57 -14.62
N GLY A 189 13.62 22.71 -13.98
CA GLY A 189 12.58 23.61 -14.43
C GLY A 189 11.39 23.66 -13.49
N VAL A 190 10.53 24.61 -13.72
CA VAL A 190 9.28 24.83 -12.96
C VAL A 190 8.16 25.06 -13.94
N SER A 191 7.07 24.29 -13.82
CA SER A 191 5.78 24.62 -14.43
C SER A 191 5.00 25.46 -13.43
N LYS A 192 4.73 26.72 -13.76
CA LYS A 192 4.00 27.61 -12.88
C LYS A 192 2.54 27.16 -12.76
N GLY A 193 2.01 27.17 -11.54
CA GLY A 193 0.61 26.88 -11.28
C GLY A 193 -0.30 27.97 -11.85
N GLU A 194 -1.48 27.58 -12.32
CA GLU A 194 -2.55 28.43 -12.79
C GLU A 194 -3.86 28.06 -12.07
N ILE A 195 -4.89 28.89 -12.17
CA ILE A 195 -6.20 28.58 -11.56
C ILE A 195 -6.72 27.26 -12.15
N GLY A 196 -6.95 26.27 -11.27
CA GLY A 196 -7.42 24.93 -11.65
C GLY A 196 -6.34 23.94 -12.11
N ARG A 197 -5.06 24.36 -12.14
CA ARG A 197 -3.92 23.52 -12.48
C ARG A 197 -2.78 23.74 -11.49
N ALA A 198 -2.40 22.70 -10.77
CA ALA A 198 -1.27 22.78 -9.85
C ALA A 198 0.05 23.06 -10.59
N GLY A 199 0.96 23.80 -9.94
CA GLY A 199 2.32 23.94 -10.40
C GLY A 199 3.11 22.64 -10.20
N GLU A 200 4.19 22.46 -10.97
CA GLU A 200 5.00 21.26 -10.98
C GLU A 200 6.48 21.60 -11.03
N LEU A 201 7.29 20.95 -10.21
CA LEU A 201 8.74 20.97 -10.34
C LEU A 201 9.16 19.90 -11.36
N LYS A 202 9.93 20.33 -12.36
CA LYS A 202 10.57 19.41 -13.31
C LYS A 202 11.93 19.07 -12.78
N GLY A 203 12.14 17.82 -12.41
CA GLY A 203 13.41 17.30 -11.94
C GLY A 203 14.05 16.39 -12.98
N SER A 204 15.37 16.31 -12.92
CA SER A 204 16.15 15.29 -13.58
C SER A 204 16.86 14.47 -12.53
N PHE A 205 16.76 13.17 -12.66
CA PHE A 205 17.64 12.24 -11.97
C PHE A 205 18.08 11.19 -13.01
N LEU A 206 19.31 10.80 -12.94
CA LEU A 206 19.79 9.68 -13.75
C LEU A 206 19.20 8.41 -13.15
N LYS A 207 18.70 7.47 -13.97
CA LYS A 207 18.30 6.13 -13.50
C LYS A 207 19.43 5.42 -12.74
N GLU A 208 20.65 5.79 -13.02
CA GLU A 208 21.89 5.40 -12.34
C GLU A 208 22.34 6.47 -11.33
N GLY A 209 21.46 7.41 -10.98
CA GLY A 209 21.71 8.45 -10.00
C GLY A 209 22.09 7.87 -8.65
N ARG A 210 22.87 8.65 -7.88
CA ARG A 210 23.29 8.21 -6.55
C ARG A 210 22.05 7.95 -5.69
N GLN A 211 21.89 6.69 -5.27
CA GLN A 211 20.92 6.32 -4.27
C GLN A 211 21.31 6.97 -2.94
N ILE A 212 20.38 7.63 -2.29
CA ILE A 212 20.55 8.28 -0.99
C ILE A 212 19.65 7.66 0.10
N GLY A 213 18.75 6.77 -0.28
CA GLY A 213 17.88 6.06 0.65
C GLY A 213 17.05 4.97 -0.02
N THR A 214 16.37 4.18 0.80
CA THR A 214 15.40 3.15 0.38
C THR A 214 13.99 3.65 0.59
N LEU A 215 13.05 3.19 -0.23
CA LEU A 215 11.62 3.44 -0.08
C LEU A 215 10.94 2.13 0.31
N CYS A 216 10.28 2.11 1.47
CA CYS A 216 9.69 0.91 2.05
C CYS A 216 8.15 0.94 2.07
N LEU A 217 7.55 2.14 2.11
CA LEU A 217 6.10 2.30 2.25
C LEU A 217 5.60 3.45 1.38
N ASN A 218 4.51 3.19 0.64
CA ASN A 218 3.68 4.18 -0.01
C ASN A 218 2.31 4.20 0.67
N SER A 219 1.87 5.35 1.12
CA SER A 219 0.61 5.54 1.83
C SER A 219 -0.10 6.81 1.39
N VAL A 220 -1.35 6.98 1.78
CA VAL A 220 -2.12 8.20 1.49
C VAL A 220 -1.49 9.48 2.06
N TYR A 221 -0.62 9.36 3.06
CA TYR A 221 0.07 10.48 3.71
C TYR A 221 1.46 10.76 3.15
N GLY A 222 1.94 9.96 2.21
CA GLY A 222 3.26 10.09 1.61
C GLY A 222 4.04 8.79 1.55
N ILE A 223 5.32 8.91 1.22
CA ILE A 223 6.26 7.80 1.15
C ILE A 223 7.23 7.84 2.32
N TYR A 224 7.65 6.65 2.77
CA TYR A 224 8.51 6.47 3.93
C TYR A 224 9.59 5.44 3.65
N GLY A 225 10.73 5.61 4.31
CA GLY A 225 11.85 4.71 4.18
C GLY A 225 13.03 5.13 5.06
N THR A 226 14.22 4.76 4.67
CA THR A 226 15.45 5.02 5.43
C THR A 226 16.51 5.66 4.54
N MET A 227 17.12 6.74 5.01
CA MET A 227 18.25 7.38 4.33
C MET A 227 19.54 6.59 4.59
N GLU A 228 20.42 6.50 3.59
CA GLU A 228 21.74 5.87 3.73
C GLU A 228 22.65 6.67 4.67
N LYS A 229 22.56 7.99 4.58
CA LYS A 229 23.29 8.92 5.46
C LYS A 229 22.35 9.99 5.97
N THR A 230 22.59 10.48 7.17
CA THR A 230 21.98 11.72 7.66
C THR A 230 22.71 12.88 7.01
N PRO A 231 22.00 13.92 6.51
CA PRO A 231 22.62 15.12 5.99
C PRO A 231 23.45 15.84 7.04
#